data_577140c132ed914b9eef170e0e04bc58
#
_entry.id   577140c132ed914b9eef170e0e04bc58
#
_cell.length_a   1.000
_cell.length_b   1.000
_cell.length_c   1.000
_cell.angle_alpha   90.00
_cell.angle_beta   90.00
_cell.angle_gamma   90.00
#
_symmetry.space_group_name_H-M   'P 1'
#
loop_
_entity.id
_entity.type
_entity.pdbx_description
1 polymer ?
#
loop_
_entity_poly.entity_id
_entity_poly.type
_entity_poly.pdbx_seq_one_letter_code
_entity_poly.pdbx_strand_id
1 'polypeptide(L)'
;MVMYSSSKRKLHSAKRIIEKFIADNLKLKLKHTWQVYKMPYDNGKGKVTSQRATDFLGYKYYRYKTTIRKSIFKRMLRLFRRLHFGEYTVKAAHSFAAYNGYLKCTNSKKVLLKYVDGKFNKNILREMIRDETRTINSRK
;
A
#
# COMPACT_ATOMS: atom_id res chain seq x y z
N MET A 1 -0.80 -13.04 -4.46
CA MET A 1 0.56 -13.60 -4.24
C MET A 1 1.54 -12.91 -5.18
N VAL A 2 2.76 -12.65 -4.73
CA VAL A 2 3.86 -12.10 -5.54
C VAL A 2 5.08 -13.00 -5.32
N MET A 3 5.79 -13.32 -6.38
CA MET A 3 7.03 -14.12 -6.33
C MET A 3 8.14 -13.40 -7.09
N TYR A 4 9.36 -13.52 -6.60
CA TYR A 4 10.56 -12.96 -7.22
C TYR A 4 11.56 -14.07 -7.53
N SER A 5 12.20 -13.98 -8.68
CA SER A 5 13.29 -14.87 -9.07
C SER A 5 14.20 -14.18 -10.09
N SER A 6 15.45 -14.58 -10.12
CA SER A 6 16.41 -14.17 -11.16
C SER A 6 16.10 -14.80 -12.53
N SER A 7 15.29 -15.88 -12.57
CA SER A 7 14.97 -16.63 -13.80
C SER A 7 13.47 -16.67 -14.07
N LYS A 8 13.05 -16.23 -15.25
CA LYS A 8 11.67 -16.38 -15.73
C LYS A 8 11.21 -17.84 -15.76
N ARG A 9 12.11 -18.74 -16.18
CA ARG A 9 11.83 -20.20 -16.28
C ARG A 9 11.45 -20.77 -14.92
N LYS A 10 12.18 -20.40 -13.85
CA LYS A 10 11.87 -20.79 -12.45
C LYS A 10 10.50 -20.27 -12.02
N LEU A 11 10.13 -19.04 -12.38
CA LEU A 11 8.80 -18.48 -12.05
C LEU A 11 7.66 -19.21 -12.74
N HIS A 12 7.83 -19.59 -14.01
CA HIS A 12 6.83 -20.37 -14.73
C HIS A 12 6.68 -21.79 -14.16
N SER A 13 7.79 -22.45 -13.76
CA SER A 13 7.73 -23.74 -13.07
C SER A 13 7.01 -23.64 -11.72
N ALA A 14 7.36 -22.65 -10.90
CA ALA A 14 6.70 -22.41 -9.63
C ALA A 14 5.20 -22.13 -9.80
N LYS A 15 4.82 -21.34 -10.83
CA LYS A 15 3.41 -21.08 -11.15
C LYS A 15 2.66 -22.38 -11.41
N ARG A 16 3.21 -23.31 -12.23
CA ARG A 16 2.54 -24.60 -12.55
C ARG A 16 2.34 -25.44 -11.29
N ILE A 17 3.35 -25.53 -10.42
CA ILE A 17 3.27 -26.28 -9.17
C ILE A 17 2.16 -25.71 -8.27
N ILE A 18 2.12 -24.38 -8.12
CA ILE A 18 1.12 -23.70 -7.29
C ILE A 18 -0.28 -23.85 -7.89
N GLU A 19 -0.42 -23.75 -9.21
CA GLU A 19 -1.70 -23.91 -9.90
C GLU A 19 -2.27 -25.32 -9.69
N LYS A 20 -1.42 -26.35 -9.82
CA LYS A 20 -1.79 -27.73 -9.52
C LYS A 20 -2.17 -27.90 -8.04
N PHE A 21 -1.36 -27.41 -7.11
CA PHE A 21 -1.65 -27.50 -5.67
C PHE A 21 -3.00 -26.83 -5.32
N ILE A 22 -3.26 -25.64 -5.84
CA ILE A 22 -4.52 -24.91 -5.59
C ILE A 22 -5.73 -25.64 -6.17
N ALA A 23 -5.58 -26.23 -7.36
CA ALA A 23 -6.63 -27.02 -8.00
C ALA A 23 -6.94 -28.31 -7.23
N ASP A 24 -5.89 -29.06 -6.85
CA ASP A 24 -6.01 -30.37 -6.23
C ASP A 24 -6.49 -30.27 -4.77
N ASN A 25 -5.94 -29.34 -3.98
CA ASN A 25 -6.19 -29.27 -2.53
C ASN A 25 -7.29 -28.26 -2.17
N LEU A 26 -7.38 -27.13 -2.85
CA LEU A 26 -8.33 -26.04 -2.50
C LEU A 26 -9.52 -25.96 -3.45
N LYS A 27 -9.54 -26.76 -4.53
CA LYS A 27 -10.59 -26.71 -5.57
C LYS A 27 -10.78 -25.31 -6.17
N LEU A 28 -9.72 -24.48 -6.18
CA LEU A 28 -9.71 -23.13 -6.69
C LEU A 28 -8.93 -23.03 -7.98
N LYS A 29 -9.20 -21.99 -8.78
CA LYS A 29 -8.48 -21.69 -10.03
C LYS A 29 -7.73 -20.37 -9.88
N LEU A 30 -6.49 -20.30 -10.40
CA LEU A 30 -5.78 -19.04 -10.52
C LEU A 30 -6.48 -18.13 -11.54
N LYS A 31 -6.57 -16.83 -11.22
CA LYS A 31 -7.05 -15.85 -12.20
C LYS A 31 -6.12 -15.80 -13.40
N HIS A 32 -6.69 -15.66 -14.59
CA HIS A 32 -5.92 -15.55 -15.85
C HIS A 32 -5.06 -14.27 -15.95
N THR A 33 -5.28 -13.29 -15.07
CA THR A 33 -4.57 -12.00 -15.04
C THR A 33 -3.16 -12.06 -14.42
N TRP A 34 -2.62 -13.25 -14.15
CA TRP A 34 -1.24 -13.39 -13.68
C TRP A 34 -0.22 -12.90 -14.73
N GLN A 35 0.89 -12.34 -14.28
CA GLN A 35 1.90 -11.76 -15.16
C GLN A 35 3.31 -12.03 -14.65
N VAL A 36 4.22 -12.34 -15.58
CA VAL A 36 5.67 -12.42 -15.31
C VAL A 36 6.36 -11.32 -16.11
N TYR A 37 7.04 -10.43 -15.42
CA TYR A 37 7.76 -9.33 -16.05
C TYR A 37 9.07 -9.02 -15.32
N LYS A 38 9.99 -8.39 -16.03
CA LYS A 38 11.26 -7.95 -15.47
C LYS A 38 11.04 -6.68 -14.64
N MET A 39 11.56 -6.67 -13.41
CA MET A 39 11.57 -5.42 -12.63
C MET A 39 12.49 -4.37 -13.25
N PRO A 40 12.22 -3.08 -13.02
CA PRO A 40 13.11 -2.01 -13.48
C PRO A 40 14.56 -2.29 -13.07
N TYR A 41 15.45 -2.22 -14.03
CA TYR A 41 16.87 -2.46 -13.88
C TYR A 41 17.63 -1.22 -14.33
N ASP A 42 18.47 -0.71 -13.47
CA ASP A 42 19.47 0.30 -13.83
C ASP A 42 20.71 -0.43 -14.33
N ASN A 43 21.09 -0.20 -15.57
CA ASN A 43 22.26 -0.81 -16.19
C ASN A 43 23.58 -0.09 -15.88
N GLY A 44 23.61 0.73 -14.84
CA GLY A 44 24.80 1.53 -14.47
C GLY A 44 25.05 2.76 -15.36
N LYS A 45 24.23 2.96 -16.40
CA LYS A 45 24.32 4.10 -17.33
C LYS A 45 23.23 5.15 -17.07
N GLY A 46 22.60 5.12 -15.89
CA GLY A 46 21.55 6.07 -15.49
C GLY A 46 20.22 5.87 -16.25
N LYS A 47 20.12 4.91 -17.17
CA LYS A 47 18.93 4.65 -17.96
C LYS A 47 18.14 3.50 -17.37
N VAL A 48 16.96 3.80 -16.78
CA VAL A 48 16.04 2.79 -16.27
C VAL A 48 15.36 2.10 -17.46
N THR A 49 15.67 0.83 -17.70
CA THR A 49 15.19 0.06 -18.86
C THR A 49 13.71 -0.35 -18.82
N SER A 50 13.08 -0.27 -17.65
CA SER A 50 11.64 -0.53 -17.48
C SER A 50 11.13 0.18 -16.23
N GLN A 51 10.00 0.90 -16.34
CA GLN A 51 9.38 1.61 -15.22
C GLN A 51 8.20 0.85 -14.60
N ARG A 52 7.99 -0.42 -14.95
CA ARG A 52 6.87 -1.19 -14.44
C ARG A 52 7.12 -1.65 -13.01
N ALA A 53 6.41 -1.03 -12.06
CA ALA A 53 6.43 -1.44 -10.67
C ALA A 53 5.52 -2.65 -10.42
N THR A 54 5.87 -3.48 -9.44
CA THR A 54 4.95 -4.49 -8.92
C THR A 54 3.89 -3.80 -8.07
N ASP A 55 2.62 -3.92 -8.46
CA ASP A 55 1.48 -3.37 -7.72
C ASP A 55 0.91 -4.48 -6.82
N PHE A 56 1.07 -4.34 -5.50
CA PHE A 56 0.61 -5.31 -4.52
C PHE A 56 0.18 -4.63 -3.21
N LEU A 57 -0.98 -5.01 -2.69
CA LEU A 57 -1.57 -4.49 -1.45
C LEU A 57 -1.62 -2.95 -1.35
N GLY A 58 -1.78 -2.27 -2.48
CA GLY A 58 -1.85 -0.80 -2.50
C GLY A 58 -0.51 -0.10 -2.59
N TYR A 59 0.58 -0.85 -2.62
CA TYR A 59 1.92 -0.34 -2.86
C TYR A 59 2.38 -0.60 -4.28
N LYS A 60 3.27 0.27 -4.76
CA LYS A 60 4.05 0.07 -5.98
C LYS A 60 5.51 -0.12 -5.59
N TYR A 61 6.01 -1.33 -5.79
CA TYR A 61 7.38 -1.72 -5.52
C TYR A 61 8.23 -1.52 -6.75
N TYR A 62 9.21 -0.65 -6.62
CA TYR A 62 10.32 -0.49 -7.56
C TYR A 62 11.57 -1.10 -6.93
N ARG A 63 12.63 -1.27 -7.69
CA ARG A 63 13.87 -1.88 -7.17
C ARG A 63 14.46 -1.13 -5.97
N TYR A 64 14.42 0.21 -5.99
CA TYR A 64 15.06 1.07 -4.98
C TYR A 64 14.08 1.92 -4.16
N LYS A 65 12.80 1.86 -4.44
CA LYS A 65 11.79 2.64 -3.72
C LYS A 65 10.44 1.94 -3.70
N THR A 66 9.71 2.18 -2.63
CA THR A 66 8.30 1.79 -2.52
C THR A 66 7.45 3.06 -2.49
N THR A 67 6.40 3.09 -3.28
CA THR A 67 5.45 4.21 -3.33
C THR A 67 4.02 3.73 -3.13
N ILE A 68 3.13 4.63 -2.77
CA ILE A 68 1.71 4.34 -2.62
C ILE A 68 1.05 4.33 -4.01
N ARG A 69 0.09 3.43 -4.23
CA ARG A 69 -0.73 3.40 -5.45
C ARG A 69 -1.43 4.74 -5.66
N LYS A 70 -1.44 5.29 -6.88
CA LYS A 70 -1.97 6.62 -7.20
C LYS A 70 -3.42 6.83 -6.75
N SER A 71 -4.27 5.79 -6.82
CA SER A 71 -5.67 5.88 -6.37
C SER A 71 -5.79 6.06 -4.84
N ILE A 72 -4.98 5.32 -4.06
CA ILE A 72 -4.92 5.46 -2.60
C ILE A 72 -4.33 6.82 -2.24
N PHE A 73 -3.25 7.22 -2.89
CA PHE A 73 -2.61 8.53 -2.69
C PHE A 73 -3.59 9.69 -2.91
N LYS A 74 -4.39 9.65 -3.99
CA LYS A 74 -5.40 10.69 -4.25
C LYS A 74 -6.47 10.75 -3.15
N ARG A 75 -6.96 9.60 -2.65
CA ARG A 75 -7.95 9.55 -1.54
C ARG A 75 -7.34 10.11 -0.25
N MET A 76 -6.11 9.73 0.06
CA MET A 76 -5.36 10.23 1.20
C MET A 76 -5.20 11.76 1.15
N LEU A 77 -4.84 12.34 0.01
CA LEU A 77 -4.72 13.79 -0.14
C LEU A 77 -6.05 14.52 0.05
N ARG A 78 -7.18 13.94 -0.39
CA ARG A 78 -8.52 14.51 -0.16
C ARG A 78 -8.83 14.55 1.35
N LEU A 79 -8.52 13.46 2.07
CA LEU A 79 -8.69 13.43 3.52
C LEU A 79 -7.82 14.49 4.20
N PHE A 80 -6.54 14.60 3.85
CA PHE A 80 -5.64 15.57 4.48
C PHE A 80 -6.08 17.02 4.25
N ARG A 81 -6.64 17.33 3.08
CA ARG A 81 -7.24 18.65 2.83
C ARG A 81 -8.42 18.91 3.76
N ARG A 82 -9.33 17.96 3.92
CA ARG A 82 -10.49 18.09 4.83
C ARG A 82 -10.03 18.29 6.28
N LEU A 83 -9.07 17.52 6.75
CA LEU A 83 -8.49 17.68 8.08
C LEU A 83 -7.81 19.05 8.26
N HIS A 84 -7.17 19.57 7.22
CA HIS A 84 -6.59 20.92 7.23
C HIS A 84 -7.65 22.00 7.43
N PHE A 85 -8.83 21.83 6.88
CA PHE A 85 -9.99 22.74 7.07
C PHE A 85 -10.79 22.46 8.35
N GLY A 86 -10.31 21.59 9.24
CA GLY A 86 -10.93 21.33 10.53
C GLY A 86 -12.07 20.30 10.53
N GLU A 87 -12.25 19.56 9.42
CA GLU A 87 -13.26 18.49 9.33
C GLU A 87 -12.82 17.23 10.09
N TYR A 88 -12.88 17.27 11.41
CA TYR A 88 -12.55 16.12 12.26
C TYR A 88 -13.78 15.26 12.51
N THR A 89 -13.73 13.99 12.09
CA THR A 89 -14.74 12.98 12.38
C THR A 89 -14.06 11.68 12.78
N VAL A 90 -14.74 10.80 13.54
CA VAL A 90 -14.22 9.47 13.93
C VAL A 90 -13.82 8.67 12.69
N LYS A 91 -14.64 8.68 11.65
CA LYS A 91 -14.31 8.03 10.37
C LYS A 91 -13.05 8.60 9.70
N ALA A 92 -12.85 9.92 9.79
CA ALA A 92 -11.64 10.57 9.29
C ALA A 92 -10.41 10.16 10.12
N ALA A 93 -10.56 10.01 11.44
CA ALA A 93 -9.51 9.56 12.34
C ALA A 93 -9.04 8.14 12.01
N HIS A 94 -9.94 7.18 11.85
CA HIS A 94 -9.60 5.82 11.40
C HIS A 94 -8.96 5.79 10.03
N SER A 95 -9.49 6.55 9.08
CA SER A 95 -8.91 6.66 7.73
C SER A 95 -7.50 7.26 7.77
N PHE A 96 -7.27 8.26 8.62
CA PHE A 96 -5.94 8.84 8.82
C PHE A 96 -4.96 7.83 9.42
N ALA A 97 -5.37 7.05 10.43
CA ALA A 97 -4.54 6.01 11.03
C ALA A 97 -4.11 4.97 9.99
N ALA A 98 -5.04 4.51 9.14
CA ALA A 98 -4.73 3.59 8.04
C ALA A 98 -3.76 4.20 7.03
N TYR A 99 -3.98 5.45 6.58
CA TYR A 99 -3.07 6.11 5.64
C TYR A 99 -1.70 6.41 6.22
N ASN A 100 -1.62 6.69 7.52
CA ASN A 100 -0.33 6.87 8.21
C ASN A 100 0.51 5.58 8.18
N GLY A 101 -0.13 4.40 8.27
CA GLY A 101 0.51 3.11 8.04
C GLY A 101 1.14 3.01 6.63
N TYR A 102 0.38 3.38 5.59
CA TYR A 102 0.92 3.43 4.22
C TYR A 102 2.13 4.37 4.09
N LEU A 103 2.08 5.55 4.72
CA LEU A 103 3.17 6.53 4.66
C LEU A 103 4.44 6.04 5.36
N LYS A 104 4.31 5.34 6.50
CA LYS A 104 5.45 4.76 7.23
C LYS A 104 6.18 3.67 6.43
N CYS A 105 5.44 2.89 5.65
CA CYS A 105 5.99 1.77 4.85
C CYS A 105 6.49 2.19 3.46
N THR A 106 6.57 3.49 3.17
CA THR A 106 6.96 4.00 1.85
C THR A 106 7.98 5.13 1.93
N ASN A 107 8.64 5.43 0.81
CA ASN A 107 9.56 6.56 0.68
C ASN A 107 8.80 7.91 0.63
N SER A 108 7.95 8.18 1.63
CA SER A 108 6.97 9.27 1.63
C SER A 108 7.33 10.44 2.56
N LYS A 109 8.58 10.57 3.02
CA LYS A 109 9.01 11.66 3.93
C LYS A 109 8.61 13.04 3.43
N LYS A 110 8.81 13.33 2.14
CA LYS A 110 8.40 14.61 1.52
C LYS A 110 6.88 14.84 1.57
N VAL A 111 6.08 13.77 1.48
CA VAL A 111 4.62 13.86 1.57
C VAL A 111 4.17 14.17 3.00
N LEU A 112 4.79 13.54 4.01
CA LEU A 112 4.53 13.83 5.41
C LEU A 112 4.80 15.30 5.73
N LEU A 113 5.98 15.81 5.38
CA LEU A 113 6.35 17.22 5.59
C LEU A 113 5.39 18.19 4.89
N LYS A 114 4.97 17.88 3.66
CA LYS A 114 4.14 18.80 2.86
C LYS A 114 2.68 18.82 3.27
N TYR A 115 2.09 17.68 3.66
CA TYR A 115 0.64 17.53 3.78
C TYR A 115 0.15 17.14 5.19
N VAL A 116 1.06 16.78 6.09
CA VAL A 116 0.69 16.26 7.41
C VAL A 116 1.32 17.08 8.53
N ASP A 117 2.63 17.31 8.48
CA ASP A 117 3.34 17.94 9.58
C ASP A 117 2.98 19.44 9.69
N GLY A 118 2.46 19.81 10.87
CA GLY A 118 2.01 21.18 11.14
C GLY A 118 0.74 21.62 10.38
N LYS A 119 0.06 20.71 9.64
CA LYS A 119 -1.12 21.08 8.84
C LYS A 119 -2.44 20.85 9.56
N PHE A 120 -2.49 19.94 10.53
CA PHE A 120 -3.65 19.65 11.36
C PHE A 120 -3.24 18.92 12.64
N ASN A 121 -4.13 18.91 13.65
CA ASN A 121 -3.83 18.33 14.96
C ASN A 121 -4.02 16.80 14.94
N LYS A 122 -2.91 16.07 14.97
CA LYS A 122 -2.90 14.59 15.00
C LYS A 122 -3.40 14.03 16.34
N ASN A 123 -3.28 14.79 17.44
CA ASN A 123 -3.68 14.31 18.76
C ASN A 123 -5.19 14.23 18.87
N ILE A 124 -5.93 15.22 18.36
CA ILE A 124 -7.40 15.17 18.28
C ILE A 124 -7.87 13.87 17.60
N LEU A 125 -7.25 13.49 16.48
CA LEU A 125 -7.61 12.26 15.76
C LEU A 125 -7.34 10.99 16.59
N ARG A 126 -6.27 10.99 17.40
CA ARG A 126 -5.96 9.86 18.30
C ARG A 126 -6.94 9.77 19.47
N GLU A 127 -7.30 10.90 20.05
CA GLU A 127 -8.29 10.99 21.13
C GLU A 127 -9.65 10.49 20.66
N MET A 128 -10.12 10.94 19.51
CA MET A 128 -11.39 10.48 18.93
C MET A 128 -11.45 8.95 18.77
N ILE A 129 -10.37 8.30 18.35
CA ILE A 129 -10.31 6.82 18.24
C ILE A 129 -10.33 6.17 19.63
N ARG A 130 -9.62 6.75 20.62
CA ARG A 130 -9.60 6.22 22.00
C ARG A 130 -10.98 6.31 22.65
N ASP A 131 -11.67 7.42 22.49
CA ASP A 131 -12.98 7.64 23.09
C ASP A 131 -14.04 6.73 22.48
N GLU A 132 -14.00 6.52 21.15
CA GLU A 132 -14.85 5.53 20.50
C GLU A 132 -14.57 4.12 21.06
N THR A 133 -13.30 3.74 21.20
CA THR A 133 -12.92 2.42 21.73
C THR A 133 -13.39 2.24 23.18
N ARG A 134 -13.28 3.27 24.03
CA ARG A 134 -13.79 3.26 25.41
C ARG A 134 -15.31 3.08 25.45
N THR A 135 -16.03 3.84 24.62
CA THR A 135 -17.49 3.74 24.50
C THR A 135 -17.97 2.35 24.07
N ILE A 136 -17.25 1.72 23.13
CA ILE A 136 -17.57 0.34 22.70
C ILE A 136 -17.33 -0.66 23.83
N ASN A 137 -16.23 -0.51 24.59
CA ASN A 137 -15.88 -1.43 25.66
C ASN A 137 -16.80 -1.28 26.89
N SER A 138 -17.34 -0.10 27.16
CA SER A 138 -18.28 0.14 28.27
C SER A 138 -19.70 -0.40 27.97
N ARG A 139 -20.00 -0.78 26.73
CA ARG A 139 -21.29 -1.35 26.32
C ARG A 139 -21.29 -2.90 26.27
N LYS A 140 -20.15 -3.51 26.56
CA LYS A 140 -19.99 -4.98 26.69
C LYS A 140 -20.05 -5.41 28.14
#